data_2b2d7bf420162ed934c9a00f9d19d56c
#
_entry.id   2b2d7bf420162ed934c9a00f9d19d56c
#
_cell.length_a   1.000
_cell.length_b   1.000
_cell.length_c   1.000
_cell.angle_alpha   90.00
_cell.angle_beta   90.00
_cell.angle_gamma   90.00
#
_symmetry.space_group_name_H-M   'P 1'
#
loop_
_entity.id
_entity.type
_entity.pdbx_description
1 polymer ?
#
loop_
_entity_poly.entity_id
_entity_poly.type
_entity_poly.pdbx_seq_one_letter_code
_entity_poly.pdbx_strand_id
1 'polypeptide(L)'
;MEGLPPGFTALNRQRVAQGVQGYQRAATETASPAQLIVMLYQGCIRFTAIGKTALEQQDYTTSRENLLKAQAIIAELMGSLNMSFGDLANNLMRLYDYMYRRLIDANIRRDAAAADEVEGLLRGLLPAWEQAVKTYHARSEEHTSELQS
;
A
#
# COMPACT_ATOMS: atom_id res chain seq x y z
N MET A 1 -21.08 -3.60 0.54
CA MET A 1 -20.23 -2.80 1.42
C MET A 1 -19.93 -1.44 0.80
N GLU A 2 -20.14 -0.44 1.57
CA GLU A 2 -19.97 0.94 1.14
C GLU A 2 -18.52 1.38 1.27
N GLY A 3 -17.62 0.77 0.59
CA GLY A 3 -16.22 1.10 0.76
C GLY A 3 -15.69 2.17 -0.17
N LEU A 4 -16.37 2.47 -1.25
CA LEU A 4 -15.82 3.36 -2.27
C LEU A 4 -16.32 4.79 -2.10
N PRO A 5 -15.41 5.79 -2.20
CA PRO A 5 -15.79 7.18 -2.06
C PRO A 5 -16.67 7.65 -3.21
N PRO A 6 -17.52 8.68 -2.97
CA PRO A 6 -18.25 9.32 -4.05
C PRO A 6 -17.27 9.84 -5.11
N GLY A 7 -17.61 9.68 -6.36
CA GLY A 7 -16.76 10.08 -7.47
C GLY A 7 -15.71 9.05 -7.87
N PHE A 8 -15.61 7.94 -7.16
CA PHE A 8 -14.73 6.83 -7.54
C PHE A 8 -15.46 6.00 -8.59
N THR A 9 -15.34 6.38 -9.85
CA THR A 9 -16.07 5.73 -10.94
C THR A 9 -15.54 4.34 -11.23
N ALA A 10 -16.38 3.50 -11.87
CA ALA A 10 -15.97 2.15 -12.28
C ALA A 10 -14.75 2.20 -13.21
N LEU A 11 -14.69 3.19 -14.12
CA LEU A 11 -13.56 3.34 -15.04
C LEU A 11 -12.28 3.70 -14.30
N ASN A 12 -12.31 4.66 -13.39
CA ASN A 12 -11.15 5.06 -12.60
C ASN A 12 -10.66 3.91 -11.72
N ARG A 13 -11.61 3.21 -11.07
CA ARG A 13 -11.29 2.04 -10.26
C ARG A 13 -10.60 0.97 -11.08
N GLN A 14 -11.08 0.71 -12.31
CA GLN A 14 -10.50 -0.30 -13.19
C GLN A 14 -9.08 0.08 -13.62
N ARG A 15 -8.85 1.35 -13.98
CA ARG A 15 -7.51 1.82 -14.36
C ARG A 15 -6.52 1.68 -13.23
N VAL A 16 -6.92 2.10 -12.03
CA VAL A 16 -6.06 2.03 -10.85
C VAL A 16 -5.78 0.58 -10.49
N ALA A 17 -6.81 -0.27 -10.52
CA ALA A 17 -6.65 -1.69 -10.23
C ALA A 17 -5.73 -2.37 -11.24
N GLN A 18 -5.80 -2.03 -12.52
CA GLN A 18 -4.91 -2.57 -13.54
C GLN A 18 -3.46 -2.18 -13.30
N GLY A 19 -3.21 -0.92 -12.88
CA GLY A 19 -1.87 -0.47 -12.53
C GLY A 19 -1.29 -1.23 -11.35
N VAL A 20 -2.09 -1.43 -10.31
CA VAL A 20 -1.69 -2.20 -9.11
C VAL A 20 -1.48 -3.66 -9.47
N GLN A 21 -2.36 -4.26 -10.26
CA GLN A 21 -2.21 -5.65 -10.69
C GLN A 21 -0.96 -5.86 -11.53
N GLY A 22 -0.63 -4.93 -12.41
CA GLY A 22 0.60 -5.00 -13.19
C GLY A 22 1.84 -4.95 -12.32
N TYR A 23 1.83 -4.09 -11.31
CA TYR A 23 2.90 -3.98 -10.32
C TYR A 23 3.05 -5.29 -9.54
N GLN A 24 1.95 -5.84 -9.05
CA GLN A 24 1.93 -7.11 -8.33
C GLN A 24 2.42 -8.26 -9.18
N ARG A 25 1.98 -8.31 -10.45
CA ARG A 25 2.36 -9.39 -11.36
C ARG A 25 3.86 -9.40 -11.61
N ALA A 26 4.44 -8.23 -11.86
CA ALA A 26 5.87 -8.09 -12.04
C ALA A 26 6.63 -8.50 -10.77
N ALA A 27 6.14 -8.12 -9.60
CA ALA A 27 6.73 -8.46 -8.32
C ALA A 27 6.63 -9.95 -8.01
N THR A 28 5.50 -10.59 -8.33
CA THR A 28 5.23 -12.00 -8.03
C THR A 28 6.20 -12.94 -8.75
N GLU A 29 6.69 -12.55 -9.92
CA GLU A 29 7.62 -13.36 -10.68
C GLU A 29 8.96 -13.56 -9.96
N THR A 30 9.34 -12.61 -9.09
CA THR A 30 10.67 -12.60 -8.46
C THR A 30 10.63 -12.39 -6.94
N ALA A 31 9.46 -12.21 -6.34
CA ALA A 31 9.35 -11.78 -4.96
C ALA A 31 8.69 -12.82 -4.06
N SER A 32 9.18 -12.94 -2.81
CA SER A 32 8.49 -13.65 -1.73
C SER A 32 7.23 -12.86 -1.33
N PRO A 33 6.28 -13.49 -0.57
CA PRO A 33 5.11 -12.76 -0.08
C PRO A 33 5.46 -11.50 0.72
N ALA A 34 6.46 -11.57 1.60
CA ALA A 34 6.89 -10.41 2.38
C ALA A 34 7.49 -9.32 1.48
N GLN A 35 8.26 -9.72 0.48
CA GLN A 35 8.86 -8.80 -0.48
C GLN A 35 7.79 -8.09 -1.31
N LEU A 36 6.72 -8.80 -1.67
CA LEU A 36 5.57 -8.19 -2.36
C LEU A 36 4.93 -7.09 -1.50
N ILE A 37 4.76 -7.35 -0.20
CA ILE A 37 4.22 -6.34 0.73
C ILE A 37 5.14 -5.11 0.79
N VAL A 38 6.46 -5.31 0.88
CA VAL A 38 7.43 -4.20 0.87
C VAL A 38 7.28 -3.37 -0.39
N MET A 39 7.16 -4.00 -1.55
CA MET A 39 6.99 -3.30 -2.82
C MET A 39 5.68 -2.51 -2.87
N LEU A 40 4.60 -3.05 -2.32
CA LEU A 40 3.33 -2.35 -2.21
C LEU A 40 3.47 -1.12 -1.31
N TYR A 41 4.12 -1.25 -0.16
CA TYR A 41 4.39 -0.11 0.73
C TYR A 41 5.19 0.97 0.02
N GLN A 42 6.27 0.59 -0.67
CA GLN A 42 7.13 1.54 -1.38
C GLN A 42 6.34 2.29 -2.47
N GLY A 43 5.51 1.57 -3.22
CA GLY A 43 4.65 2.18 -4.22
C GLY A 43 3.64 3.14 -3.62
N CYS A 44 3.00 2.74 -2.51
CA CYS A 44 2.02 3.56 -1.82
C CYS A 44 2.66 4.84 -1.25
N ILE A 45 3.85 4.72 -0.65
CA ILE A 45 4.61 5.87 -0.14
C ILE A 45 4.90 6.84 -1.29
N ARG A 46 5.36 6.32 -2.42
CA ARG A 46 5.69 7.15 -3.58
C ARG A 46 4.47 7.90 -4.11
N PHE A 47 3.35 7.22 -4.31
CA PHE A 47 2.14 7.85 -4.82
C PHE A 47 1.58 8.88 -3.83
N THR A 48 1.62 8.57 -2.54
CA THR A 48 1.17 9.51 -1.51
C THR A 48 2.05 10.74 -1.47
N ALA A 49 3.37 10.58 -1.58
CA ALA A 49 4.31 11.71 -1.60
C ALA A 49 4.11 12.61 -2.83
N ILE A 50 3.91 12.00 -4.01
CA ILE A 50 3.62 12.76 -5.22
C ILE A 50 2.31 13.51 -5.07
N GLY A 51 1.28 12.84 -4.55
CA GLY A 51 -0.04 13.45 -4.32
C GLY A 51 0.04 14.63 -3.35
N LYS A 52 0.79 14.47 -2.26
CA LYS A 52 1.01 15.53 -1.28
C LYS A 52 1.67 16.75 -1.92
N THR A 53 2.77 16.55 -2.64
CA THR A 53 3.49 17.64 -3.31
C THR A 53 2.59 18.34 -4.32
N ALA A 54 1.80 17.57 -5.08
CA ALA A 54 0.86 18.14 -6.03
C ALA A 54 -0.21 18.98 -5.36
N LEU A 55 -0.73 18.55 -4.19
CA LEU A 55 -1.67 19.35 -3.40
C LEU A 55 -1.04 20.68 -2.97
N GLU A 56 0.19 20.64 -2.51
CA GLU A 56 0.92 21.84 -2.09
C GLU A 56 1.14 22.82 -3.25
N GLN A 57 1.28 22.29 -4.46
CA GLN A 57 1.45 23.08 -5.68
C GLN A 57 0.13 23.41 -6.37
N GLN A 58 -1.00 23.01 -5.78
CA GLN A 58 -2.34 23.20 -6.34
C GLN A 58 -2.53 22.52 -7.70
N ASP A 59 -1.77 21.48 -7.96
CA ASP A 59 -1.95 20.61 -9.14
C ASP A 59 -2.91 19.48 -8.77
N TYR A 60 -4.20 19.78 -8.84
CA TYR A 60 -5.22 18.88 -8.34
C TYR A 60 -5.50 17.69 -9.26
N THR A 61 -5.14 17.77 -10.51
CA THR A 61 -5.24 16.64 -11.43
C THR A 61 -4.22 15.57 -11.04
N THR A 62 -2.97 15.97 -10.84
CA THR A 62 -1.89 15.07 -10.44
C THR A 62 -2.13 14.53 -9.02
N SER A 63 -2.58 15.38 -8.10
CA SER A 63 -2.84 14.92 -6.73
C SER A 63 -3.92 13.86 -6.70
N ARG A 64 -5.04 14.09 -7.38
CA ARG A 64 -6.15 13.14 -7.41
C ARG A 64 -5.71 11.80 -7.99
N GLU A 65 -5.01 11.82 -9.10
CA GLU A 65 -4.55 10.61 -9.78
C GLU A 65 -3.65 9.77 -8.87
N ASN A 66 -2.69 10.41 -8.22
CA ASN A 66 -1.73 9.69 -7.37
C ASN A 66 -2.35 9.24 -6.04
N LEU A 67 -3.21 10.04 -5.43
CA LEU A 67 -3.90 9.64 -4.21
C LEU A 67 -4.87 8.48 -4.46
N LEU A 68 -5.51 8.41 -5.63
CA LEU A 68 -6.33 7.25 -5.99
C LEU A 68 -5.49 5.99 -6.14
N LYS A 69 -4.29 6.09 -6.71
CA LYS A 69 -3.37 4.95 -6.81
C LYS A 69 -2.95 4.47 -5.42
N ALA A 70 -2.64 5.41 -4.53
CA ALA A 70 -2.31 5.07 -3.15
C ALA A 70 -3.47 4.37 -2.45
N GLN A 71 -4.70 4.87 -2.62
CA GLN A 71 -5.90 4.22 -2.06
C GLN A 71 -6.06 2.79 -2.55
N ALA A 72 -5.82 2.55 -3.85
CA ALA A 72 -5.93 1.21 -4.42
C ALA A 72 -4.91 0.26 -3.81
N ILE A 73 -3.69 0.73 -3.53
CA ILE A 73 -2.68 -0.10 -2.88
C ILE A 73 -3.09 -0.41 -1.43
N ILE A 74 -3.60 0.57 -0.69
CA ILE A 74 -4.10 0.32 0.67
C ILE A 74 -5.21 -0.74 0.66
N ALA A 75 -6.15 -0.63 -0.29
CA ALA A 75 -7.21 -1.62 -0.44
C ALA A 75 -6.64 -3.03 -0.72
N GLU A 76 -5.59 -3.11 -1.51
CA GLU A 76 -4.89 -4.37 -1.79
C GLU A 76 -4.23 -4.92 -0.53
N LEU A 77 -3.59 -4.08 0.27
CA LEU A 77 -3.01 -4.46 1.55
C LEU A 77 -4.08 -4.99 2.51
N MET A 78 -5.24 -4.34 2.56
CA MET A 78 -6.37 -4.83 3.37
C MET A 78 -6.83 -6.22 2.91
N GLY A 79 -6.96 -6.42 1.61
CA GLY A 79 -7.38 -7.70 1.05
C GLY A 79 -6.36 -8.81 1.22
N SER A 80 -5.09 -8.49 1.41
CA SER A 80 -4.02 -9.47 1.58
C SER A 80 -3.86 -9.95 3.02
N LEU A 81 -4.52 -9.31 3.99
CA LEU A 81 -4.37 -9.70 5.40
C LEU A 81 -4.95 -11.08 5.66
N ASN A 82 -4.16 -11.91 6.33
CA ASN A 82 -4.60 -13.20 6.81
C ASN A 82 -5.17 -13.04 8.22
N MET A 83 -6.49 -13.04 8.32
CA MET A 83 -7.18 -12.79 9.59
C MET A 83 -6.96 -13.89 10.63
N SER A 84 -6.36 -15.02 10.24
CA SER A 84 -6.00 -16.08 11.20
C SER A 84 -4.87 -15.67 12.14
N PHE A 85 -4.15 -14.58 11.83
CA PHE A 85 -3.14 -14.02 12.72
C PHE A 85 -3.73 -13.21 13.88
N GLY A 86 -5.05 -13.13 14.00
CA GLY A 86 -5.72 -12.58 15.16
C GLY A 86 -5.50 -11.10 15.36
N ASP A 87 -4.99 -10.72 16.54
CA ASP A 87 -4.87 -9.31 16.92
C ASP A 87 -3.98 -8.49 16.00
N LEU A 88 -2.90 -9.06 15.50
CA LEU A 88 -2.02 -8.35 14.57
C LEU A 88 -2.77 -7.99 13.28
N ALA A 89 -3.49 -8.94 12.71
CA ALA A 89 -4.25 -8.70 11.49
C ALA A 89 -5.37 -7.69 11.73
N ASN A 90 -6.05 -7.79 12.86
CA ASN A 90 -7.11 -6.84 13.23
C ASN A 90 -6.56 -5.42 13.38
N ASN A 91 -5.42 -5.27 14.03
CA ASN A 91 -4.78 -3.97 14.24
C ASN A 91 -4.32 -3.37 12.91
N LEU A 92 -3.74 -4.18 12.04
CA LEU A 92 -3.33 -3.71 10.71
C LEU A 92 -4.54 -3.33 9.86
N MET A 93 -5.62 -4.11 9.94
CA MET A 93 -6.85 -3.79 9.20
C MET A 93 -7.40 -2.42 9.62
N ARG A 94 -7.44 -2.15 10.93
CA ARG A 94 -7.89 -0.85 11.44
C ARG A 94 -7.01 0.29 10.95
N LEU A 95 -5.70 0.07 10.96
CA LEU A 95 -4.74 1.08 10.52
C LEU A 95 -4.86 1.34 9.02
N TYR A 96 -4.98 0.28 8.22
CA TYR A 96 -5.17 0.42 6.78
C TYR A 96 -6.51 1.12 6.46
N ASP A 97 -7.57 0.77 7.18
CA ASP A 97 -8.87 1.45 7.02
C ASP A 97 -8.74 2.93 7.34
N TYR A 98 -8.05 3.26 8.42
CA TYR A 98 -7.79 4.65 8.78
C TYR A 98 -7.02 5.38 7.68
N MET A 99 -5.94 4.78 7.18
CA MET A 99 -5.14 5.37 6.11
C MET A 99 -5.95 5.56 4.83
N TYR A 100 -6.78 4.58 4.49
CA TYR A 100 -7.66 4.67 3.32
C TYR A 100 -8.59 5.88 3.43
N ARG A 101 -9.22 6.06 4.59
CA ARG A 101 -10.12 7.20 4.85
C ARG A 101 -9.38 8.53 4.85
N ARG A 102 -8.17 8.57 5.38
CA ARG A 102 -7.37 9.79 5.37
C ARG A 102 -6.94 10.19 3.96
N LEU A 103 -6.66 9.21 3.10
CA LEU A 103 -6.38 9.50 1.69
C LEU A 103 -7.62 10.04 0.97
N ILE A 104 -8.81 9.56 1.31
CA ILE A 104 -10.06 10.12 0.81
C ILE A 104 -10.19 11.58 1.25
N ASP A 105 -9.94 11.86 2.53
CA ASP A 105 -9.97 13.23 3.04
C ASP A 105 -8.97 14.12 2.31
N ALA A 106 -7.74 13.63 2.13
CA ALA A 106 -6.71 14.37 1.41
C ALA A 106 -7.18 14.74 0.00
N ASN A 107 -7.84 13.81 -0.66
CA ASN A 107 -8.29 14.00 -2.04
C ASN A 107 -9.49 14.93 -2.13
N ILE A 108 -10.51 14.72 -1.32
CA ILE A 108 -11.76 15.50 -1.37
C ILE A 108 -11.55 16.90 -0.83
N ARG A 109 -10.85 17.04 0.29
CA ARG A 109 -10.64 18.32 0.97
C ARG A 109 -9.35 19.02 0.53
N ARG A 110 -8.59 18.42 -0.36
CA ARG A 110 -7.30 18.94 -0.82
C ARG A 110 -6.38 19.23 0.37
N ASP A 111 -6.32 18.26 1.29
CA ASP A 111 -5.60 18.37 2.56
C ASP A 111 -4.26 17.66 2.49
N ALA A 112 -3.19 18.43 2.27
CA ALA A 112 -1.84 17.89 2.20
C ALA A 112 -1.38 17.29 3.54
N ALA A 113 -1.88 17.82 4.67
CA ALA A 113 -1.54 17.27 5.98
C ALA A 113 -2.06 15.86 6.17
N ALA A 114 -3.25 15.54 5.62
CA ALA A 114 -3.78 14.19 5.66
C ALA A 114 -2.91 13.22 4.86
N ALA A 115 -2.43 13.63 3.68
CA ALA A 115 -1.52 12.83 2.89
C ALA A 115 -0.17 12.63 3.60
N ASP A 116 0.34 13.67 4.24
CA ASP A 116 1.58 13.60 5.01
C ASP A 116 1.48 12.61 6.16
N GLU A 117 0.36 12.60 6.86
CA GLU A 117 0.12 11.65 7.94
C GLU A 117 0.18 10.21 7.44
N VAL A 118 -0.49 9.93 6.33
CA VAL A 118 -0.49 8.58 5.75
C VAL A 118 0.92 8.17 5.32
N GLU A 119 1.64 9.07 4.68
CA GLU A 119 3.03 8.82 4.29
C GLU A 119 3.88 8.45 5.51
N GLY A 120 3.76 9.20 6.59
CA GLY A 120 4.49 8.95 7.83
C GLY A 120 4.17 7.60 8.45
N LEU A 121 2.89 7.21 8.46
CA LEU A 121 2.47 5.91 8.97
C LEU A 121 3.05 4.76 8.15
N LEU A 122 3.02 4.87 6.83
CA LEU A 122 3.60 3.86 5.94
C LEU A 122 5.10 3.73 6.13
N ARG A 123 5.80 4.85 6.22
CA ARG A 123 7.25 4.85 6.46
C ARG A 123 7.61 4.25 7.81
N GLY A 124 6.75 4.43 8.80
CA GLY A 124 6.95 3.84 10.13
C GLY A 124 6.78 2.33 10.16
N LEU A 125 5.91 1.79 9.33
CA LEU A 125 5.66 0.36 9.25
C LEU A 125 6.62 -0.39 8.33
N LEU A 126 7.18 0.28 7.33
CA LEU A 126 8.00 -0.34 6.31
C LEU A 126 9.18 -1.13 6.86
N PRO A 127 9.96 -0.63 7.87
CA PRO A 127 11.11 -1.39 8.38
C PRO A 127 10.75 -2.77 8.92
N ALA A 128 9.57 -2.95 9.51
CA ALA A 128 9.14 -4.26 10.00
C ALA A 128 8.97 -5.25 8.86
N TRP A 129 8.41 -4.81 7.73
CA TRP A 129 8.25 -5.65 6.55
C TRP A 129 9.60 -5.95 5.89
N GLU A 130 10.49 -4.97 5.86
CA GLU A 130 11.84 -5.17 5.35
C GLU A 130 12.60 -6.20 6.18
N GLN A 131 12.43 -6.17 7.50
CA GLN A 131 13.01 -7.17 8.39
C GLN A 131 12.41 -8.55 8.14
N ALA A 132 11.12 -8.64 7.88
CA ALA A 132 10.46 -9.90 7.55
C ALA A 132 11.02 -10.51 6.26
N VAL A 133 11.35 -9.68 5.26
CA VAL A 133 12.01 -10.15 4.03
C VAL A 133 13.35 -10.77 4.34
N LYS A 134 14.17 -10.12 5.15
CA LYS A 134 15.50 -10.63 5.53
C LYS A 134 15.39 -11.97 6.26
N THR A 135 14.44 -12.09 7.18
CA THR A 135 14.21 -13.32 7.93
C THR A 135 13.79 -14.46 6.99
N TYR A 136 12.90 -14.17 6.04
CA TYR A 136 12.46 -15.15 5.05
C TYR A 136 13.62 -15.66 4.21
N HIS A 137 14.48 -14.77 3.71
CA HIS A 137 15.63 -15.14 2.90
C HIS A 137 16.63 -16.00 3.69
N ALA A 138 16.91 -15.63 4.93
CA ALA A 138 17.81 -16.40 5.78
C ALA A 138 17.31 -17.82 5.99
N ARG A 139 16.02 -17.99 6.30
CA ARG A 139 15.40 -19.31 6.47
C ARG A 139 15.41 -20.12 5.19
N SER A 140 15.16 -19.49 4.06
CA SER A 140 15.16 -20.13 2.75
C SER A 140 16.56 -20.65 2.40
N GLU A 141 17.60 -19.87 2.67
CA GLU A 141 19.00 -20.27 2.46
C GLU A 141 19.40 -21.43 3.36
N GLU A 142 19.04 -21.39 4.63
CA GLU A 142 19.30 -22.48 5.58
C GLU A 142 18.64 -23.77 5.11
N HIS A 143 17.38 -23.70 4.70
CA HIS A 143 16.64 -24.87 4.23
C HIS A 143 17.29 -25.47 2.98
N THR A 144 17.71 -24.65 2.03
CA THR A 144 18.40 -25.08 0.84
C THR A 144 19.73 -25.75 1.17
N SER A 145 20.48 -25.16 2.11
CA SER A 145 21.76 -25.73 2.57
C SER A 145 21.59 -27.11 3.21
N GLU A 146 20.57 -27.28 4.05
CA GLU A 146 20.25 -28.55 4.67
C GLU A 146 19.89 -29.62 3.65
N LEU A 147 19.17 -29.28 2.61
CA LEU A 147 18.77 -30.20 1.56
C LEU A 147 19.93 -30.63 0.69
N GLN A 148 20.99 -29.82 0.59
CA GLN A 148 22.17 -30.10 -0.21
C GLN A 148 23.22 -30.90 0.55
N SER A 149 23.14 -30.96 1.84
CA SER A 149 24.05 -31.78 2.67
C SER A 149 23.49 -33.16 2.93
#